data_bdee0c0de9248f6b3c94fefd8e5a8bf8
#
_entry.id   bdee0c0de9248f6b3c94fefd8e5a8bf8
#
_cell.length_a   1.000
_cell.length_b   1.000
_cell.length_c   1.000
_cell.angle_alpha   90.00
_cell.angle_beta   90.00
_cell.angle_gamma   90.00
#
_symmetry.space_group_name_H-M   'P 1'
#
loop_
_entity.id
_entity.type
_entity.pdbx_description
1 polymer ?
#
loop_
_entity_poly.entity_id
_entity_poly.type
_entity_poly.pdbx_seq_one_letter_code
_entity_poly.pdbx_strand_id
1 'polypeptide(L)'
;MATKYVFVTGGVVSGLGKGITAASLGRLLKTRGLKVASQKLDPYINVDPGTMSPLQHGEVFVTDDGTETDLDLGHYERFIDENLNKYSNLTTGKVYWNVLNKERQGAYLGQTVQIIPHITNEIKSYIYNLAKSTEADVVITEIGGTTGDIESQPFLEAIRQVGIEQGMENCCYIHVVLVPYISGSDEYKSKPAQHSCKELQGMGIAPNVIVLRADGRVGSDIKRKISMFCNVRPDCVIENLTMPSLYECPLMLESAGLTNVVARQLHLQTPPSDLTEWKELISRIATRSKTCTIALVGKYVKLHDAYLSVMESLYHAGFENESKVEIKWVDSEHLVDQSCCADELGDADGIIIPGGFGDRGIEGMIQAAQYARENHVPYFGICLGMQIMVMEYARNVLGYADANSSEFAPEGQHNVIDLMPDQQGVETKGGTMRLGKYPCTITPGTKMAECYGTTEIDERHRHRYEFNNAFRAEFEEKGLVIAGTSPDGRLVEAVEIPGRDFHLGAQFHPEFKSRPNRAHPLFKGFIAAALQYQSAHTPTDHPASLGE
;
A
#
# COMPACT_ATOMS: atom_id res chain seq x y z
N MET A 1 1.05 -18.27 -25.12
CA MET A 1 0.58 -17.06 -25.86
C MET A 1 1.73 -16.05 -25.79
N ALA A 2 1.95 -15.19 -26.80
CA ALA A 2 2.89 -14.08 -26.63
C ALA A 2 2.34 -13.09 -25.60
N THR A 3 3.19 -12.58 -24.72
CA THR A 3 2.79 -11.60 -23.71
C THR A 3 2.20 -10.34 -24.36
N LYS A 4 1.12 -9.84 -23.82
CA LYS A 4 0.46 -8.60 -24.23
C LYS A 4 0.82 -7.47 -23.26
N TYR A 5 0.85 -6.23 -23.74
CA TYR A 5 1.27 -5.06 -22.98
C TYR A 5 0.15 -4.02 -22.95
N VAL A 6 -0.21 -3.57 -21.76
CA VAL A 6 -1.15 -2.48 -21.56
C VAL A 6 -0.40 -1.33 -20.89
N PHE A 7 -0.44 -0.16 -21.50
CA PHE A 7 0.18 1.06 -20.97
C PHE A 7 -0.88 2.04 -20.52
N VAL A 8 -0.85 2.42 -19.24
CA VAL A 8 -1.78 3.37 -18.65
C VAL A 8 -1.06 4.70 -18.44
N THR A 9 -1.45 5.69 -19.23
CA THR A 9 -0.94 7.07 -19.14
C THR A 9 -2.02 7.99 -18.61
N GLY A 10 -1.65 9.18 -18.16
CA GLY A 10 -2.64 10.15 -17.70
C GLY A 10 -2.26 11.58 -18.02
N GLY A 11 -3.23 12.43 -18.04
CA GLY A 11 -3.02 13.83 -18.36
C GLY A 11 -3.97 14.76 -17.62
N VAL A 12 -3.68 16.06 -17.71
CA VAL A 12 -4.36 17.19 -17.07
C VAL A 12 -3.87 17.45 -15.64
N VAL A 13 -3.99 16.47 -14.73
CA VAL A 13 -3.54 16.59 -13.33
C VAL A 13 -3.04 15.24 -12.80
N SER A 14 -2.26 15.26 -11.73
CA SER A 14 -1.90 14.08 -10.94
C SER A 14 -3.08 13.58 -10.10
N GLY A 15 -3.00 12.38 -9.54
CA GLY A 15 -4.06 11.85 -8.66
C GLY A 15 -5.38 11.48 -9.39
N LEU A 16 -5.37 11.31 -10.71
CA LEU A 16 -6.55 10.95 -11.52
C LEU A 16 -7.06 9.52 -11.31
N GLY A 17 -6.38 8.70 -10.52
CA GLY A 17 -6.73 7.30 -10.35
C GLY A 17 -6.26 6.41 -11.51
N LYS A 18 -5.10 6.71 -12.11
CA LYS A 18 -4.42 5.80 -13.06
C LYS A 18 -4.16 4.46 -12.41
N GLY A 19 -3.59 4.46 -11.17
CA GLY A 19 -3.30 3.26 -10.39
C GLY A 19 -4.54 2.40 -10.15
N ILE A 20 -5.63 3.01 -9.72
CA ILE A 20 -6.91 2.29 -9.51
C ILE A 20 -7.49 1.76 -10.81
N THR A 21 -7.35 2.51 -11.92
CA THR A 21 -7.76 2.03 -13.26
C THR A 21 -6.93 0.82 -13.69
N ALA A 22 -5.60 0.87 -13.51
CA ALA A 22 -4.68 -0.21 -13.81
C ALA A 22 -4.95 -1.44 -12.93
N ALA A 23 -5.08 -1.26 -11.63
CA ALA A 23 -5.38 -2.30 -10.65
C ALA A 23 -6.74 -2.98 -10.93
N SER A 24 -7.77 -2.18 -11.21
CA SER A 24 -9.10 -2.69 -11.57
C SER A 24 -9.08 -3.51 -12.86
N LEU A 25 -8.39 -3.02 -13.90
CA LEU A 25 -8.23 -3.76 -15.15
C LEU A 25 -7.46 -5.07 -14.91
N GLY A 26 -6.41 -5.03 -14.08
CA GLY A 26 -5.65 -6.23 -13.70
C GLY A 26 -6.53 -7.28 -13.04
N ARG A 27 -7.37 -6.88 -12.07
CA ARG A 27 -8.37 -7.78 -11.46
C ARG A 27 -9.32 -8.37 -12.50
N LEU A 28 -9.86 -7.54 -13.37
CA LEU A 28 -10.82 -7.96 -14.41
C LEU A 28 -10.20 -8.95 -15.41
N LEU A 29 -8.96 -8.73 -15.83
CA LEU A 29 -8.26 -9.67 -16.72
C LEU A 29 -7.91 -10.97 -15.99
N LYS A 30 -7.53 -10.92 -14.72
CA LYS A 30 -7.30 -12.11 -13.90
C LYS A 30 -8.57 -12.97 -13.77
N THR A 31 -9.74 -12.35 -13.56
CA THR A 31 -11.02 -13.08 -13.48
C THR A 31 -11.46 -13.70 -14.82
N ARG A 32 -10.80 -13.35 -15.91
CA ARG A 32 -10.93 -14.01 -17.21
C ARG A 32 -9.94 -15.17 -17.43
N GLY A 33 -9.19 -15.54 -16.39
CA GLY A 33 -8.23 -16.64 -16.40
C GLY A 33 -6.85 -16.28 -16.94
N LEU A 34 -6.52 -14.98 -17.08
CA LEU A 34 -5.20 -14.52 -17.53
C LEU A 34 -4.26 -14.33 -16.35
N LYS A 35 -2.98 -14.63 -16.56
CA LYS A 35 -1.90 -14.29 -15.64
C LYS A 35 -1.46 -12.86 -15.87
N VAL A 36 -1.68 -11.99 -14.89
CA VAL A 36 -1.47 -10.55 -15.00
C VAL A 36 -0.31 -10.12 -14.09
N ALA A 37 0.59 -9.30 -14.62
CA ALA A 37 1.62 -8.61 -13.84
C ALA A 37 1.44 -7.10 -13.98
N SER A 38 1.70 -6.37 -12.89
CA SER A 38 1.58 -4.91 -12.87
C SER A 38 2.89 -4.23 -12.53
N GLN A 39 3.12 -3.06 -13.13
CA GLN A 39 4.32 -2.25 -12.99
C GLN A 39 3.97 -0.78 -12.95
N LYS A 40 4.74 -0.01 -12.18
CA LYS A 40 4.72 1.45 -12.18
C LYS A 40 6.08 2.02 -12.54
N LEU A 41 6.09 3.01 -13.44
CA LEU A 41 7.27 3.77 -13.84
C LEU A 41 7.12 5.20 -13.29
N ASP A 42 7.97 5.56 -12.31
CA ASP A 42 7.90 6.83 -11.60
C ASP A 42 8.94 7.83 -12.12
N PRO A 43 8.54 9.05 -12.50
CA PRO A 43 9.44 10.00 -13.16
C PRO A 43 10.37 10.78 -12.22
N TYR A 44 10.33 10.57 -10.90
CA TYR A 44 11.23 11.27 -9.98
C TYR A 44 12.66 10.69 -9.99
N ILE A 45 13.63 11.55 -9.55
CA ILE A 45 15.08 11.25 -9.60
C ILE A 45 15.58 10.41 -8.41
N ASN A 46 14.78 10.18 -7.38
CA ASN A 46 15.15 9.27 -6.30
C ASN A 46 15.38 7.86 -6.86
N VAL A 47 16.40 7.17 -6.36
CA VAL A 47 16.72 5.78 -6.80
C VAL A 47 15.56 4.84 -6.41
N ASP A 48 15.03 5.03 -5.21
CA ASP A 48 13.82 4.39 -4.68
C ASP A 48 13.14 5.34 -3.68
N PRO A 49 11.91 5.06 -3.23
CA PRO A 49 11.22 5.90 -2.25
C PRO A 49 11.68 5.69 -0.81
N GLY A 50 12.59 4.76 -0.52
CA GLY A 50 12.97 4.37 0.84
C GLY A 50 13.50 5.48 1.73
N THR A 51 14.10 6.53 1.13
CA THR A 51 14.61 7.72 1.85
C THR A 51 13.68 8.94 1.76
N MET A 52 12.53 8.80 1.09
CA MET A 52 11.59 9.90 0.91
C MET A 52 10.73 10.11 2.17
N SER A 53 10.32 11.35 2.41
CA SER A 53 9.43 11.66 3.53
C SER A 53 8.02 11.13 3.29
N PRO A 54 7.45 10.34 4.21
CA PRO A 54 6.07 9.89 4.11
C PRO A 54 5.05 11.03 4.06
N LEU A 55 5.38 12.21 4.61
CA LEU A 55 4.53 13.41 4.55
C LEU A 55 4.48 14.06 3.15
N GLN A 56 5.36 13.67 2.23
CA GLN A 56 5.37 14.18 0.86
C GLN A 56 4.92 13.14 -0.16
N HIS A 57 5.25 11.88 0.07
CA HIS A 57 5.05 10.79 -0.91
C HIS A 57 4.02 9.74 -0.49
N GLY A 58 3.56 9.78 0.77
CA GLY A 58 2.79 8.69 1.33
C GLY A 58 3.68 7.52 1.80
N GLU A 59 3.09 6.36 2.00
CA GLU A 59 3.81 5.19 2.50
C GLU A 59 4.84 4.66 1.49
N VAL A 60 5.88 4.03 2.03
CA VAL A 60 6.81 3.19 1.25
C VAL A 60 6.33 1.75 1.35
N PHE A 61 5.84 1.21 0.25
CA PHE A 61 5.39 -0.17 0.17
C PHE A 61 6.58 -1.11 -0.11
N VAL A 62 6.63 -2.28 0.54
CA VAL A 62 7.73 -3.23 0.37
C VAL A 62 7.21 -4.54 -0.22
N THR A 63 7.87 -5.01 -1.29
CA THR A 63 7.57 -6.28 -1.95
C THR A 63 8.21 -7.47 -1.22
N ASP A 64 7.85 -8.70 -1.59
CA ASP A 64 8.42 -9.92 -1.00
C ASP A 64 9.95 -10.01 -1.16
N ASP A 65 10.48 -9.53 -2.28
CA ASP A 65 11.92 -9.53 -2.58
C ASP A 65 12.69 -8.31 -2.02
N GLY A 66 12.04 -7.52 -1.15
CA GLY A 66 12.65 -6.42 -0.41
C GLY A 66 12.80 -5.12 -1.18
N THR A 67 12.11 -4.97 -2.30
CA THR A 67 12.13 -3.70 -3.03
C THR A 67 11.21 -2.67 -2.36
N GLU A 68 11.76 -1.51 -2.00
CA GLU A 68 11.01 -0.35 -1.56
C GLU A 68 10.38 0.35 -2.77
N THR A 69 9.07 0.60 -2.70
CA THR A 69 8.27 1.04 -3.84
C THR A 69 7.26 2.09 -3.46
N ASP A 70 6.67 2.72 -4.48
CA ASP A 70 5.54 3.64 -4.34
C ASP A 70 4.28 2.92 -3.81
N LEU A 71 3.39 3.68 -3.16
CA LEU A 71 2.15 3.20 -2.55
C LEU A 71 1.16 2.55 -3.53
N ASP A 72 1.20 2.93 -4.81
CA ASP A 72 0.32 2.37 -5.85
C ASP A 72 0.52 0.86 -6.04
N LEU A 73 1.72 0.35 -5.72
CA LEU A 73 1.99 -1.09 -5.78
C LEU A 73 1.15 -1.85 -4.76
N GLY A 74 0.86 -1.25 -3.62
CA GLY A 74 -0.11 -1.78 -2.66
C GLY A 74 -1.51 -1.92 -3.27
N HIS A 75 -1.96 -0.95 -4.05
CA HIS A 75 -3.23 -1.06 -4.77
C HIS A 75 -3.22 -2.22 -5.77
N TYR A 76 -2.12 -2.39 -6.53
CA TYR A 76 -2.03 -3.52 -7.48
C TYR A 76 -2.13 -4.86 -6.76
N GLU A 77 -1.38 -5.05 -5.67
CA GLU A 77 -1.44 -6.29 -4.89
C GLU A 77 -2.83 -6.52 -4.28
N ARG A 78 -3.47 -5.48 -3.74
CA ARG A 78 -4.81 -5.59 -3.13
C ARG A 78 -5.90 -5.96 -4.13
N PHE A 79 -5.87 -5.38 -5.33
CA PHE A 79 -6.89 -5.63 -6.35
C PHE A 79 -6.65 -6.92 -7.13
N ILE A 80 -5.41 -7.14 -7.57
CA ILE A 80 -5.06 -8.28 -8.43
C ILE A 80 -4.90 -9.56 -7.62
N ASP A 81 -4.56 -9.44 -6.32
CA ASP A 81 -4.22 -10.55 -5.43
C ASP A 81 -3.05 -11.38 -5.97
N GLU A 82 -1.97 -10.69 -6.34
CA GLU A 82 -0.68 -11.23 -6.76
C GLU A 82 0.43 -10.43 -6.09
N ASN A 83 1.48 -11.12 -5.61
CA ASN A 83 2.64 -10.45 -5.04
C ASN A 83 3.54 -9.90 -6.13
N LEU A 84 3.97 -8.67 -5.96
CA LEU A 84 4.85 -7.98 -6.89
C LEU A 84 6.32 -8.24 -6.58
N ASN A 85 7.21 -7.85 -7.51
CA ASN A 85 8.64 -8.05 -7.41
C ASN A 85 9.44 -6.80 -7.84
N LYS A 86 10.76 -6.87 -7.79
CA LYS A 86 11.69 -5.77 -8.11
C LYS A 86 11.53 -5.16 -9.50
N TYR A 87 10.90 -5.85 -10.44
CA TYR A 87 10.62 -5.30 -11.76
C TYR A 87 9.30 -4.55 -11.81
N SER A 88 8.50 -4.61 -10.75
CA SER A 88 7.19 -3.94 -10.68
C SER A 88 7.29 -2.44 -10.41
N ASN A 89 8.45 -1.92 -9.99
CA ASN A 89 8.67 -0.49 -9.80
C ASN A 89 10.01 -0.05 -10.39
N LEU A 90 9.99 1.05 -11.13
CA LEU A 90 11.18 1.65 -11.73
C LEU A 90 11.09 3.17 -11.67
N THR A 91 12.09 3.80 -11.07
CA THR A 91 12.21 5.27 -11.01
C THR A 91 13.19 5.79 -12.07
N THR A 92 13.07 7.04 -12.45
CA THR A 92 14.07 7.71 -13.30
C THR A 92 15.46 7.61 -12.68
N GLY A 93 15.58 7.85 -11.36
CA GLY A 93 16.87 7.75 -10.66
C GLY A 93 17.51 6.39 -10.80
N LYS A 94 16.73 5.30 -10.63
CA LYS A 94 17.23 3.93 -10.79
C LYS A 94 17.68 3.63 -12.22
N VAL A 95 16.94 4.12 -13.22
CA VAL A 95 17.32 3.98 -14.63
C VAL A 95 18.67 4.64 -14.90
N TYR A 96 18.84 5.92 -14.51
CA TYR A 96 20.09 6.65 -14.71
C TYR A 96 21.24 6.03 -13.92
N TRP A 97 20.99 5.64 -12.66
CA TRP A 97 21.99 4.95 -11.83
C TRP A 97 22.51 3.69 -12.50
N ASN A 98 21.63 2.86 -13.03
CA ASN A 98 22.01 1.62 -13.72
C ASN A 98 22.81 1.90 -15.00
N VAL A 99 22.38 2.86 -15.82
CA VAL A 99 23.05 3.21 -17.07
C VAL A 99 24.43 3.82 -16.81
N LEU A 100 24.55 4.74 -15.84
CA LEU A 100 25.81 5.36 -15.47
C LEU A 100 26.79 4.33 -14.90
N ASN A 101 26.35 3.40 -14.05
CA ASN A 101 27.19 2.32 -13.55
C ASN A 101 27.69 1.41 -14.67
N LYS A 102 26.82 1.03 -15.63
CA LYS A 102 27.21 0.27 -16.82
C LYS A 102 28.24 1.02 -17.67
N GLU A 103 28.09 2.34 -17.82
CA GLU A 103 29.05 3.19 -18.53
C GLU A 103 30.42 3.15 -17.83
N ARG A 104 30.47 3.38 -16.50
CA ARG A 104 31.71 3.34 -15.72
C ARG A 104 32.38 1.96 -15.73
N GLN A 105 31.64 0.89 -15.90
CA GLN A 105 32.15 -0.48 -16.06
C GLN A 105 32.57 -0.82 -17.49
N GLY A 106 32.45 0.13 -18.44
CA GLY A 106 32.84 -0.07 -19.85
C GLY A 106 31.87 -0.91 -20.68
N ALA A 107 30.66 -1.13 -20.21
CA ALA A 107 29.66 -1.99 -20.87
C ALA A 107 29.27 -1.48 -22.28
N TYR A 108 29.44 -0.19 -22.56
CA TYR A 108 29.07 0.42 -23.83
C TYR A 108 30.27 0.55 -24.81
N LEU A 109 31.42 -0.02 -24.49
CA LEU A 109 32.58 -0.14 -25.37
C LEU A 109 33.00 1.19 -26.01
N GLY A 110 32.92 2.30 -25.28
CA GLY A 110 33.32 3.63 -25.74
C GLY A 110 32.27 4.36 -26.60
N GLN A 111 31.06 3.82 -26.72
CA GLN A 111 29.95 4.53 -27.38
C GLN A 111 29.51 5.75 -26.58
N THR A 112 29.05 6.78 -27.28
CA THR A 112 28.33 7.91 -26.63
C THR A 112 27.01 7.44 -26.06
N VAL A 113 26.88 7.52 -24.74
CA VAL A 113 25.63 7.14 -24.04
C VAL A 113 24.61 8.28 -24.13
N GLN A 114 23.39 7.98 -24.59
CA GLN A 114 22.33 8.95 -24.85
C GLN A 114 20.98 8.46 -24.28
N ILE A 115 19.99 9.36 -24.20
CA ILE A 115 18.64 9.00 -23.78
C ILE A 115 18.10 7.89 -24.68
N ILE A 116 18.22 8.07 -25.99
CA ILE A 116 17.90 7.04 -26.99
C ILE A 116 19.22 6.59 -27.63
N PRO A 117 19.56 5.29 -27.58
CA PRO A 117 18.74 4.17 -27.12
C PRO A 117 19.00 3.72 -25.66
N HIS A 118 19.98 4.26 -24.92
CA HIS A 118 20.52 3.63 -23.72
C HIS A 118 19.52 3.69 -22.53
N ILE A 119 18.96 4.88 -22.24
CA ILE A 119 17.95 5.05 -21.18
C ILE A 119 16.65 4.32 -21.57
N THR A 120 16.19 4.48 -22.81
CA THR A 120 14.96 3.79 -23.26
C THR A 120 15.12 2.27 -23.26
N ASN A 121 16.29 1.73 -23.61
CA ASN A 121 16.56 0.29 -23.53
C ASN A 121 16.57 -0.22 -22.10
N GLU A 122 17.11 0.56 -21.16
CA GLU A 122 17.06 0.21 -19.74
C GLU A 122 15.62 0.14 -19.23
N ILE A 123 14.78 1.13 -19.57
CA ILE A 123 13.36 1.13 -19.23
C ILE A 123 12.64 -0.09 -19.83
N LYS A 124 12.82 -0.34 -21.12
CA LYS A 124 12.22 -1.50 -21.81
C LYS A 124 12.65 -2.82 -21.18
N SER A 125 13.91 -2.91 -20.73
CA SER A 125 14.41 -4.12 -20.07
C SER A 125 13.61 -4.49 -18.82
N TYR A 126 13.17 -3.52 -18.04
CA TYR A 126 12.31 -3.76 -16.87
C TYR A 126 10.93 -4.28 -17.28
N ILE A 127 10.32 -3.71 -18.32
CA ILE A 127 9.02 -4.17 -18.85
C ILE A 127 9.13 -5.64 -19.30
N TYR A 128 10.18 -5.97 -20.07
CA TYR A 128 10.37 -7.32 -20.58
C TYR A 128 10.78 -8.31 -19.49
N ASN A 129 11.60 -7.89 -18.52
CA ASN A 129 11.99 -8.73 -17.39
C ASN A 129 10.81 -9.03 -16.47
N LEU A 130 9.88 -8.08 -16.27
CA LEU A 130 8.65 -8.35 -15.53
C LEU A 130 7.84 -9.44 -16.25
N ALA A 131 7.60 -9.29 -17.55
CA ALA A 131 6.90 -10.29 -18.35
C ALA A 131 7.53 -11.68 -18.23
N LYS A 132 8.87 -11.74 -18.35
CA LYS A 132 9.63 -12.99 -18.29
C LYS A 132 9.64 -13.63 -16.90
N SER A 133 9.87 -12.83 -15.85
CA SER A 133 10.00 -13.35 -14.49
C SER A 133 8.67 -13.85 -13.90
N THR A 134 7.57 -13.27 -14.36
CA THR A 134 6.22 -13.64 -13.92
C THR A 134 5.53 -14.59 -14.89
N GLU A 135 6.07 -14.82 -16.09
CA GLU A 135 5.41 -15.56 -17.19
C GLU A 135 4.00 -15.04 -17.46
N ALA A 136 3.82 -13.70 -17.39
CA ALA A 136 2.52 -13.08 -17.52
C ALA A 136 1.97 -13.15 -18.95
N ASP A 137 0.67 -13.41 -19.08
CA ASP A 137 -0.07 -13.25 -20.32
C ASP A 137 -0.24 -11.78 -20.67
N VAL A 138 -0.45 -10.93 -19.65
CA VAL A 138 -0.61 -9.49 -19.78
C VAL A 138 0.23 -8.74 -18.75
N VAL A 139 1.03 -7.79 -19.20
CA VAL A 139 1.74 -6.83 -18.36
C VAL A 139 1.03 -5.48 -18.44
N ILE A 140 0.63 -4.95 -17.29
CA ILE A 140 0.03 -3.61 -17.17
C ILE A 140 1.08 -2.68 -16.60
N THR A 141 1.49 -1.67 -17.37
CA THR A 141 2.48 -0.67 -16.96
C THR A 141 1.81 0.69 -16.83
N GLU A 142 1.78 1.23 -15.63
CA GLU A 142 1.36 2.61 -15.38
C GLU A 142 2.54 3.56 -15.53
N ILE A 143 2.32 4.67 -16.25
CA ILE A 143 3.29 5.75 -16.37
C ILE A 143 2.93 6.83 -15.35
N GLY A 144 3.83 7.04 -14.39
CA GLY A 144 3.73 8.11 -13.39
C GLY A 144 3.82 9.50 -14.02
N GLY A 145 3.39 10.50 -13.26
CA GLY A 145 3.34 11.88 -13.73
C GLY A 145 2.21 12.17 -14.72
N THR A 146 2.30 13.29 -15.40
CA THR A 146 1.31 13.81 -16.35
C THR A 146 1.90 13.84 -17.74
N THR A 147 1.13 13.46 -18.74
CA THR A 147 1.56 13.57 -20.16
C THR A 147 1.86 15.03 -20.48
N GLY A 148 3.05 15.31 -20.98
CA GLY A 148 3.58 16.65 -21.20
C GLY A 148 4.69 17.04 -20.22
N ASP A 149 4.80 16.38 -19.06
CA ASP A 149 5.88 16.60 -18.12
C ASP A 149 7.21 16.12 -18.71
N ILE A 150 8.26 16.93 -18.55
CA ILE A 150 9.62 16.62 -19.07
C ILE A 150 10.12 15.30 -18.49
N GLU A 151 9.87 15.07 -17.22
CA GLU A 151 10.31 13.92 -16.47
C GLU A 151 9.75 12.59 -17.01
N SER A 152 8.55 12.62 -17.58
CA SER A 152 7.88 11.42 -18.11
C SER A 152 8.29 11.07 -19.54
N GLN A 153 8.94 11.97 -20.28
CA GLN A 153 9.27 11.79 -21.71
C GLN A 153 10.07 10.53 -22.00
N PRO A 154 11.13 10.15 -21.26
CA PRO A 154 11.87 8.91 -21.54
C PRO A 154 11.01 7.65 -21.40
N PHE A 155 10.06 7.65 -20.45
CA PHE A 155 9.13 6.53 -20.26
C PHE A 155 8.13 6.45 -21.41
N LEU A 156 7.56 7.58 -21.83
CA LEU A 156 6.64 7.63 -22.98
C LEU A 156 7.33 7.19 -24.28
N GLU A 157 8.58 7.64 -24.52
CA GLU A 157 9.37 7.17 -25.65
C GLU A 157 9.66 5.67 -25.58
N ALA A 158 9.99 5.13 -24.39
CA ALA A 158 10.23 3.70 -24.21
C ALA A 158 8.98 2.85 -24.53
N ILE A 159 7.80 3.23 -24.03
CA ILE A 159 6.57 2.47 -24.31
C ILE A 159 6.13 2.60 -25.78
N ARG A 160 6.41 3.74 -26.43
CA ARG A 160 6.22 3.88 -27.88
C ARG A 160 7.10 2.89 -28.66
N GLN A 161 8.37 2.74 -28.25
CA GLN A 161 9.29 1.76 -28.84
C GLN A 161 8.84 0.33 -28.60
N VAL A 162 8.32 -0.01 -27.40
CA VAL A 162 7.73 -1.34 -27.14
C VAL A 162 6.63 -1.66 -28.15
N GLY A 163 5.76 -0.70 -28.47
CA GLY A 163 4.72 -0.90 -29.49
C GLY A 163 5.27 -1.23 -30.87
N ILE A 164 6.41 -0.63 -31.25
CA ILE A 164 7.09 -0.94 -32.52
C ILE A 164 7.74 -2.33 -32.48
N GLU A 165 8.41 -2.66 -31.38
CA GLU A 165 9.16 -3.91 -31.23
C GLU A 165 8.27 -5.14 -31.05
N GLN A 166 7.16 -5.01 -30.32
CA GLN A 166 6.25 -6.12 -30.02
C GLN A 166 5.09 -6.23 -31.03
N GLY A 167 4.88 -5.18 -31.82
CA GLY A 167 3.71 -5.03 -32.69
C GLY A 167 2.54 -4.34 -31.99
N MET A 168 1.91 -3.39 -32.69
CA MET A 168 0.80 -2.60 -32.14
C MET A 168 -0.43 -3.45 -31.75
N GLU A 169 -0.58 -4.63 -32.36
CA GLU A 169 -1.62 -5.62 -32.05
C GLU A 169 -1.39 -6.35 -30.71
N ASN A 170 -0.17 -6.24 -30.15
CA ASN A 170 0.18 -6.80 -28.87
C ASN A 170 0.22 -5.72 -27.77
N CYS A 171 -0.09 -4.46 -28.11
CA CYS A 171 -0.07 -3.32 -27.22
C CYS A 171 -1.42 -2.62 -27.15
N CYS A 172 -1.78 -2.14 -25.95
CA CYS A 172 -2.98 -1.32 -25.74
C CYS A 172 -2.60 -0.10 -24.90
N TYR A 173 -2.84 1.09 -25.46
CA TYR A 173 -2.58 2.37 -24.79
C TYR A 173 -3.89 2.92 -24.24
N ILE A 174 -3.97 3.02 -22.90
CA ILE A 174 -5.10 3.60 -22.17
C ILE A 174 -4.67 4.97 -21.66
N HIS A 175 -5.46 5.99 -21.98
CA HIS A 175 -5.20 7.35 -21.52
C HIS A 175 -6.30 7.82 -20.57
N VAL A 176 -5.94 8.05 -19.29
CA VAL A 176 -6.85 8.53 -18.25
C VAL A 176 -6.82 10.04 -18.23
N VAL A 177 -7.98 10.67 -18.35
CA VAL A 177 -8.10 12.13 -18.47
C VAL A 177 -9.21 12.67 -17.57
N LEU A 178 -9.01 13.88 -17.03
CA LEU A 178 -10.02 14.58 -16.26
C LEU A 178 -11.05 15.23 -17.20
N VAL A 179 -12.33 15.07 -16.88
CA VAL A 179 -13.44 15.81 -17.46
C VAL A 179 -14.09 16.63 -16.35
N PRO A 180 -13.63 17.87 -16.12
CA PRO A 180 -14.11 18.67 -15.01
C PRO A 180 -15.55 19.16 -15.26
N TYR A 181 -16.33 19.17 -14.18
CA TYR A 181 -17.62 19.85 -14.13
C TYR A 181 -17.42 21.31 -13.72
N ILE A 182 -18.01 22.23 -14.48
CA ILE A 182 -17.94 23.66 -14.18
C ILE A 182 -19.31 24.12 -13.68
N SER A 183 -19.44 24.34 -12.40
CA SER A 183 -20.69 24.73 -11.74
C SER A 183 -21.30 26.00 -12.31
N GLY A 184 -20.47 26.98 -12.71
CA GLY A 184 -20.96 28.24 -13.29
C GLY A 184 -21.60 28.13 -14.68
N SER A 185 -21.32 27.06 -15.43
CA SER A 185 -21.94 26.75 -16.73
C SER A 185 -22.78 25.49 -16.71
N ASP A 186 -22.89 24.83 -15.56
CA ASP A 186 -23.67 23.60 -15.34
C ASP A 186 -23.37 22.50 -16.37
N GLU A 187 -22.08 22.31 -16.71
CA GLU A 187 -21.70 21.34 -17.73
C GLU A 187 -20.30 20.74 -17.52
N TYR A 188 -20.11 19.54 -18.04
CA TYR A 188 -18.78 18.92 -18.18
C TYR A 188 -18.01 19.50 -19.37
N LYS A 189 -16.69 19.72 -19.19
CA LYS A 189 -15.81 20.32 -20.21
C LYS A 189 -14.87 19.28 -20.81
N SER A 190 -15.00 19.03 -22.12
CA SER A 190 -14.17 18.06 -22.86
C SER A 190 -12.79 18.59 -23.29
N LYS A 191 -12.55 19.91 -23.22
CA LYS A 191 -11.31 20.52 -23.72
C LYS A 191 -10.04 20.01 -23.03
N PRO A 192 -9.98 19.86 -21.69
CA PRO A 192 -8.79 19.30 -21.04
C PRO A 192 -8.43 17.92 -21.55
N ALA A 193 -9.41 17.03 -21.70
CA ALA A 193 -9.22 15.68 -22.27
C ALA A 193 -8.69 15.71 -23.70
N GLN A 194 -9.23 16.62 -24.54
CA GLN A 194 -8.76 16.77 -25.94
C GLN A 194 -7.31 17.25 -26.00
N HIS A 195 -6.92 18.21 -25.17
CA HIS A 195 -5.55 18.74 -25.12
C HIS A 195 -4.57 17.65 -24.65
N SER A 196 -4.89 16.95 -23.57
CA SER A 196 -4.05 15.88 -23.05
C SER A 196 -3.85 14.74 -24.05
N CYS A 197 -4.93 14.33 -24.74
CA CYS A 197 -4.84 13.34 -25.80
C CYS A 197 -3.96 13.81 -26.97
N LYS A 198 -4.08 15.09 -27.38
CA LYS A 198 -3.26 15.68 -28.44
C LYS A 198 -1.78 15.71 -28.06
N GLU A 199 -1.46 15.98 -26.80
CA GLU A 199 -0.10 15.96 -26.28
C GLU A 199 0.51 14.55 -26.42
N LEU A 200 -0.21 13.52 -25.98
CA LEU A 200 0.21 12.12 -26.11
C LEU A 200 0.41 11.73 -27.61
N GLN A 201 -0.51 12.13 -28.46
CA GLN A 201 -0.40 11.90 -29.91
C GLN A 201 0.81 12.62 -30.53
N GLY A 202 1.14 13.82 -30.04
CA GLY A 202 2.34 14.57 -30.43
C GLY A 202 3.64 13.82 -30.13
N MET A 203 3.65 12.94 -29.13
CA MET A 203 4.76 12.05 -28.79
C MET A 203 4.75 10.74 -29.61
N GLY A 204 3.83 10.59 -30.59
CA GLY A 204 3.71 9.40 -31.44
C GLY A 204 2.95 8.23 -30.82
N ILE A 205 2.19 8.45 -29.75
CA ILE A 205 1.35 7.44 -29.11
C ILE A 205 -0.12 7.76 -29.36
N ALA A 206 -0.79 6.94 -30.16
CA ALA A 206 -2.21 7.01 -30.35
C ALA A 206 -2.93 6.14 -29.31
N PRO A 207 -3.74 6.71 -28.40
CA PRO A 207 -4.46 5.90 -27.42
C PRO A 207 -5.50 5.01 -28.08
N ASN A 208 -5.64 3.78 -27.60
CA ASN A 208 -6.68 2.86 -28.00
C ASN A 208 -7.97 3.06 -27.19
N VAL A 209 -7.81 3.50 -25.93
CA VAL A 209 -8.89 3.72 -24.97
C VAL A 209 -8.67 5.04 -24.25
N ILE A 210 -9.75 5.81 -24.13
CA ILE A 210 -9.79 7.02 -23.27
C ILE A 210 -10.66 6.70 -22.06
N VAL A 211 -10.09 6.85 -20.86
CA VAL A 211 -10.83 6.72 -19.59
C VAL A 211 -11.11 8.11 -19.04
N LEU A 212 -12.39 8.44 -18.91
CA LEU A 212 -12.87 9.74 -18.44
C LEU A 212 -13.07 9.71 -16.94
N ARG A 213 -12.19 10.39 -16.20
CA ARG A 213 -12.35 10.59 -14.77
C ARG A 213 -13.27 11.78 -14.53
N ALA A 214 -14.40 11.54 -13.87
CA ALA A 214 -15.41 12.54 -13.55
C ALA A 214 -16.12 12.19 -12.22
N ASP A 215 -16.70 13.18 -11.56
CA ASP A 215 -17.48 12.96 -10.34
C ASP A 215 -18.88 12.42 -10.59
N GLY A 216 -19.41 12.62 -11.81
CA GLY A 216 -20.69 12.11 -12.22
C GLY A 216 -20.73 11.79 -13.72
N ARG A 217 -21.86 11.29 -14.22
CA ARG A 217 -22.02 10.86 -15.61
C ARG A 217 -21.80 12.00 -16.58
N VAL A 218 -20.93 11.77 -17.56
CA VAL A 218 -20.45 12.79 -18.50
C VAL A 218 -21.42 13.04 -19.66
N GLY A 219 -22.31 12.11 -19.96
CA GLY A 219 -23.28 12.21 -21.05
C GLY A 219 -22.72 11.80 -22.42
N SER A 220 -23.61 11.35 -23.28
CA SER A 220 -23.27 10.77 -24.60
C SER A 220 -22.63 11.78 -25.56
N ASP A 221 -23.06 13.05 -25.52
CA ASP A 221 -22.56 14.09 -26.41
C ASP A 221 -21.11 14.46 -26.16
N ILE A 222 -20.71 14.55 -24.89
CA ILE A 222 -19.32 14.78 -24.49
C ILE A 222 -18.46 13.57 -24.88
N LYS A 223 -18.92 12.35 -24.63
CA LYS A 223 -18.23 11.12 -25.03
C LYS A 223 -18.02 11.05 -26.55
N ARG A 224 -19.04 11.35 -27.34
CA ARG A 224 -18.96 11.40 -28.81
C ARG A 224 -17.97 12.47 -29.27
N LYS A 225 -17.99 13.64 -28.65
CA LYS A 225 -17.04 14.72 -28.93
C LYS A 225 -15.60 14.31 -28.64
N ILE A 226 -15.34 13.70 -27.49
CA ILE A 226 -14.00 13.20 -27.15
C ILE A 226 -13.56 12.10 -28.12
N SER A 227 -14.43 11.12 -28.42
CA SER A 227 -14.18 10.07 -29.41
C SER A 227 -13.69 10.65 -30.74
N MET A 228 -14.41 11.64 -31.28
CA MET A 228 -14.08 12.28 -32.55
C MET A 228 -12.76 13.05 -32.49
N PHE A 229 -12.53 13.87 -31.42
CA PHE A 229 -11.33 14.71 -31.33
C PHE A 229 -10.06 13.92 -30.94
N CYS A 230 -10.21 12.81 -30.22
CA CYS A 230 -9.10 11.94 -29.82
C CYS A 230 -8.86 10.79 -30.81
N ASN A 231 -9.63 10.70 -31.87
CA ASN A 231 -9.53 9.66 -32.91
C ASN A 231 -9.62 8.24 -32.35
N VAL A 232 -10.55 8.01 -31.43
CA VAL A 232 -10.87 6.69 -30.88
C VAL A 232 -12.32 6.32 -31.17
N ARG A 233 -12.64 5.03 -31.20
CA ARG A 233 -14.03 4.58 -31.38
C ARG A 233 -14.90 5.02 -30.21
N PRO A 234 -16.21 5.30 -30.42
CA PRO A 234 -17.11 5.72 -29.34
C PRO A 234 -17.19 4.74 -28.18
N ASP A 235 -17.11 3.43 -28.46
CA ASP A 235 -17.09 2.37 -27.44
C ASP A 235 -15.76 2.25 -26.68
N CYS A 236 -14.71 2.95 -27.12
CA CYS A 236 -13.41 3.05 -26.44
C CYS A 236 -13.31 4.29 -25.51
N VAL A 237 -14.41 5.03 -25.33
CA VAL A 237 -14.49 6.15 -24.37
C VAL A 237 -15.24 5.68 -23.13
N ILE A 238 -14.50 5.36 -22.09
CA ILE A 238 -14.97 4.68 -20.87
C ILE A 238 -15.09 5.70 -19.73
N GLU A 239 -16.21 5.72 -19.00
CA GLU A 239 -16.35 6.54 -17.81
C GLU A 239 -15.71 5.81 -16.60
N ASN A 240 -14.97 6.58 -15.78
CA ASN A 240 -14.47 6.18 -14.48
C ASN A 240 -14.94 7.21 -13.46
N LEU A 241 -16.01 6.89 -12.74
CA LEU A 241 -16.69 7.79 -11.82
C LEU A 241 -16.16 7.65 -10.39
N THR A 242 -16.40 8.66 -9.55
CA THR A 242 -16.18 8.56 -8.11
C THR A 242 -17.16 7.57 -7.51
N MET A 243 -16.64 6.55 -6.83
CA MET A 243 -17.43 5.51 -6.19
C MET A 243 -17.32 5.63 -4.66
N PRO A 244 -18.35 5.21 -3.89
CA PRO A 244 -18.31 5.21 -2.44
C PRO A 244 -17.18 4.36 -1.85
N SER A 245 -16.83 3.26 -2.53
CA SER A 245 -15.68 2.42 -2.21
C SER A 245 -14.82 2.23 -3.46
N LEU A 246 -13.49 2.29 -3.30
CA LEU A 246 -12.56 1.99 -4.39
C LEU A 246 -12.76 0.58 -4.95
N TYR A 247 -13.20 -0.35 -4.12
CA TYR A 247 -13.47 -1.74 -4.52
C TYR A 247 -14.69 -1.92 -5.43
N GLU A 248 -15.51 -0.88 -5.62
CA GLU A 248 -16.58 -0.86 -6.63
C GLU A 248 -16.07 -0.55 -8.04
N CYS A 249 -14.86 0.05 -8.16
CA CYS A 249 -14.29 0.44 -9.46
C CYS A 249 -14.21 -0.70 -10.48
N PRO A 250 -13.78 -1.94 -10.14
CA PRO A 250 -13.77 -3.04 -11.10
C PRO A 250 -15.17 -3.32 -11.69
N LEU A 251 -16.22 -3.34 -10.88
CA LEU A 251 -17.58 -3.60 -11.33
C LEU A 251 -18.09 -2.48 -12.26
N MET A 252 -17.79 -1.23 -11.91
CA MET A 252 -18.13 -0.06 -12.72
C MET A 252 -17.43 -0.10 -14.09
N LEU A 253 -16.11 -0.36 -14.12
CA LEU A 253 -15.31 -0.39 -15.33
C LEU A 253 -15.68 -1.58 -16.23
N GLU A 254 -16.01 -2.74 -15.66
CA GLU A 254 -16.55 -3.88 -16.43
C GLU A 254 -17.90 -3.54 -17.07
N SER A 255 -18.82 -2.94 -16.30
CA SER A 255 -20.12 -2.51 -16.83
C SER A 255 -20.00 -1.44 -17.92
N ALA A 256 -18.97 -0.60 -17.85
CA ALA A 256 -18.64 0.39 -18.86
C ALA A 256 -17.96 -0.22 -20.11
N GLY A 257 -17.60 -1.51 -20.06
CA GLY A 257 -17.06 -2.26 -21.20
C GLY A 257 -15.54 -2.22 -21.38
N LEU A 258 -14.78 -1.71 -20.38
CA LEU A 258 -13.32 -1.56 -20.47
C LEU A 258 -12.64 -2.87 -20.87
N THR A 259 -12.95 -3.96 -20.19
CA THR A 259 -12.28 -5.24 -20.41
C THR A 259 -12.53 -5.81 -21.79
N ASN A 260 -13.75 -5.65 -22.31
CA ASN A 260 -14.10 -6.10 -23.65
C ASN A 260 -13.36 -5.30 -24.75
N VAL A 261 -13.19 -4.00 -24.54
CA VAL A 261 -12.42 -3.14 -25.45
C VAL A 261 -10.96 -3.55 -25.45
N VAL A 262 -10.35 -3.75 -24.26
CA VAL A 262 -8.96 -4.19 -24.12
C VAL A 262 -8.76 -5.59 -24.72
N ALA A 263 -9.64 -6.54 -24.42
CA ALA A 263 -9.57 -7.90 -24.98
C ALA A 263 -9.64 -7.89 -26.52
N ARG A 264 -10.52 -7.08 -27.10
CA ARG A 264 -10.61 -6.89 -28.55
C ARG A 264 -9.33 -6.30 -29.13
N GLN A 265 -8.79 -5.25 -28.52
CA GLN A 265 -7.56 -4.58 -28.97
C GLN A 265 -6.35 -5.53 -28.97
N LEU A 266 -6.24 -6.36 -27.96
CA LEU A 266 -5.13 -7.31 -27.78
C LEU A 266 -5.40 -8.69 -28.39
N HIS A 267 -6.52 -8.87 -29.09
CA HIS A 267 -6.96 -10.14 -29.68
C HIS A 267 -6.99 -11.30 -28.67
N LEU A 268 -7.37 -11.00 -27.41
CA LEU A 268 -7.48 -12.01 -26.36
C LEU A 268 -8.75 -12.84 -26.51
N GLN A 269 -8.59 -14.15 -26.51
CA GLN A 269 -9.70 -15.11 -26.52
C GLN A 269 -9.92 -15.59 -25.10
N THR A 270 -10.80 -14.94 -24.36
CA THR A 270 -11.07 -15.23 -22.94
C THR A 270 -12.57 -15.37 -22.68
N PRO A 271 -12.97 -16.14 -21.66
CA PRO A 271 -14.35 -16.12 -21.17
C PRO A 271 -14.70 -14.72 -20.63
N PRO A 272 -15.99 -14.43 -20.39
CA PRO A 272 -16.39 -13.25 -19.60
C PRO A 272 -15.75 -13.26 -18.21
N SER A 273 -15.63 -12.07 -17.60
CA SER A 273 -15.10 -11.92 -16.23
C SER A 273 -15.99 -12.64 -15.21
N ASP A 274 -15.41 -13.53 -14.40
CA ASP A 274 -16.10 -14.08 -13.23
C ASP A 274 -15.92 -13.10 -12.06
N LEU A 275 -16.99 -12.40 -11.73
CA LEU A 275 -17.03 -11.39 -10.69
C LEU A 275 -17.81 -11.83 -9.44
N THR A 276 -18.08 -13.12 -9.28
CA THR A 276 -18.90 -13.66 -8.18
C THR A 276 -18.28 -13.29 -6.83
N GLU A 277 -17.03 -13.65 -6.58
CA GLU A 277 -16.30 -13.34 -5.35
C GLU A 277 -16.24 -11.81 -5.09
N TRP A 278 -16.00 -11.02 -6.14
CA TRP A 278 -15.90 -9.57 -5.99
C TRP A 278 -17.25 -8.91 -5.67
N LYS A 279 -18.35 -9.42 -6.24
CA LYS A 279 -19.71 -8.96 -5.88
C LYS A 279 -20.08 -9.33 -4.44
N GLU A 280 -19.66 -10.50 -3.97
CA GLU A 280 -19.83 -10.91 -2.57
C GLU A 280 -19.05 -9.99 -1.63
N LEU A 281 -17.82 -9.62 -1.97
CA LEU A 281 -17.05 -8.61 -1.24
C LEU A 281 -17.82 -7.27 -1.14
N ILE A 282 -18.30 -6.74 -2.28
CA ILE A 282 -19.04 -5.48 -2.29
C ILE A 282 -20.33 -5.60 -1.47
N SER A 283 -21.02 -6.74 -1.53
CA SER A 283 -22.20 -6.99 -0.67
C SER A 283 -21.85 -6.96 0.81
N ARG A 284 -20.75 -7.61 1.22
CA ARG A 284 -20.26 -7.55 2.61
C ARG A 284 -19.93 -6.11 3.04
N ILE A 285 -19.28 -5.34 2.16
CA ILE A 285 -18.98 -3.93 2.42
C ILE A 285 -20.27 -3.12 2.65
N ALA A 286 -21.32 -3.36 1.86
CA ALA A 286 -22.57 -2.62 1.92
C ALA A 286 -23.44 -3.01 3.13
N THR A 287 -23.36 -4.24 3.62
CA THR A 287 -24.25 -4.79 4.67
C THR A 287 -23.67 -4.74 6.08
N ARG A 288 -22.51 -4.10 6.29
CA ARG A 288 -21.91 -3.95 7.62
C ARG A 288 -22.86 -3.25 8.59
N SER A 289 -23.10 -3.87 9.73
CA SER A 289 -24.07 -3.40 10.73
C SER A 289 -23.43 -2.86 12.02
N LYS A 290 -22.16 -3.25 12.28
CA LYS A 290 -21.42 -2.81 13.45
C LYS A 290 -20.54 -1.61 13.09
N THR A 291 -20.12 -0.86 14.08
CA THR A 291 -19.13 0.22 13.94
C THR A 291 -18.14 0.10 15.09
N CYS A 292 -16.84 0.29 14.84
CA CYS A 292 -15.85 0.44 15.89
C CYS A 292 -14.89 1.58 15.54
N THR A 293 -14.40 2.26 16.57
CA THR A 293 -13.46 3.38 16.47
C THR A 293 -12.06 2.92 16.84
N ILE A 294 -11.12 3.05 15.90
CA ILE A 294 -9.71 2.73 16.12
C ILE A 294 -8.88 4.01 16.14
N ALA A 295 -8.23 4.29 17.26
CA ALA A 295 -7.26 5.37 17.35
C ALA A 295 -5.94 4.94 16.70
N LEU A 296 -5.59 5.57 15.57
CA LEU A 296 -4.29 5.45 14.95
C LEU A 296 -3.37 6.55 15.48
N VAL A 297 -2.47 6.16 16.39
CA VAL A 297 -1.53 7.08 17.04
C VAL A 297 -0.22 7.07 16.26
N GLY A 298 0.05 8.16 15.55
CA GLY A 298 1.20 8.22 14.65
C GLY A 298 1.83 9.59 14.55
N LYS A 299 2.97 9.66 13.87
CA LYS A 299 3.71 10.91 13.61
C LYS A 299 3.46 11.50 12.23
N TYR A 300 2.80 10.77 11.31
CA TYR A 300 2.53 11.21 9.93
C TYR A 300 1.05 11.42 9.66
N VAL A 301 0.23 11.60 10.68
CA VAL A 301 -1.25 11.68 10.60
C VAL A 301 -1.79 12.86 9.78
N LYS A 302 -0.96 13.84 9.44
CA LYS A 302 -1.33 14.98 8.58
C LYS A 302 -1.50 14.58 7.11
N LEU A 303 -0.89 13.47 6.67
CA LEU A 303 -1.08 12.87 5.36
C LEU A 303 -1.49 11.41 5.55
N HIS A 304 -2.76 11.11 5.36
CA HIS A 304 -3.31 9.77 5.60
C HIS A 304 -2.66 8.70 4.71
N ASP A 305 -2.23 9.06 3.51
CA ASP A 305 -1.52 8.16 2.59
C ASP A 305 -0.19 7.64 3.15
N ALA A 306 0.37 8.29 4.19
CA ALA A 306 1.54 7.77 4.90
C ALA A 306 1.29 6.45 5.62
N TYR A 307 0.02 6.12 5.89
CA TYR A 307 -0.44 4.90 6.55
C TYR A 307 -1.50 4.15 5.71
N LEU A 308 -1.44 4.29 4.39
CA LEU A 308 -2.45 3.77 3.47
C LEU A 308 -2.70 2.27 3.66
N SER A 309 -1.65 1.44 3.70
CA SER A 309 -1.80 -0.01 3.88
C SER A 309 -2.33 -0.38 5.26
N VAL A 310 -1.99 0.37 6.31
CA VAL A 310 -2.57 0.17 7.65
C VAL A 310 -4.07 0.48 7.64
N MET A 311 -4.45 1.62 7.06
CA MET A 311 -5.84 2.04 6.91
C MET A 311 -6.65 1.00 6.12
N GLU A 312 -6.15 0.58 4.96
CA GLU A 312 -6.80 -0.45 4.14
C GLU A 312 -6.92 -1.79 4.88
N SER A 313 -5.89 -2.18 5.65
CA SER A 313 -5.93 -3.42 6.43
C SER A 313 -6.97 -3.39 7.54
N LEU A 314 -7.16 -2.24 8.20
CA LEU A 314 -8.25 -2.04 9.15
C LEU A 314 -9.62 -2.17 8.48
N TYR A 315 -9.79 -1.60 7.27
CA TYR A 315 -11.03 -1.75 6.50
C TYR A 315 -11.26 -3.19 6.07
N HIS A 316 -10.23 -3.90 5.58
CA HIS A 316 -10.35 -5.33 5.20
C HIS A 316 -10.79 -6.18 6.40
N ALA A 317 -10.20 -5.94 7.57
CA ALA A 317 -10.59 -6.61 8.80
C ALA A 317 -12.04 -6.26 9.21
N GLY A 318 -12.45 -5.01 8.99
CA GLY A 318 -13.82 -4.58 9.17
C GLY A 318 -14.80 -5.31 8.25
N PHE A 319 -14.40 -5.59 6.99
CA PHE A 319 -15.26 -6.33 6.05
C PHE A 319 -15.54 -7.75 6.53
N GLU A 320 -14.55 -8.43 7.11
CA GLU A 320 -14.69 -9.79 7.63
C GLU A 320 -15.39 -9.86 9.01
N ASN A 321 -15.31 -8.78 9.82
CA ASN A 321 -15.98 -8.66 11.11
C ASN A 321 -17.36 -7.99 11.03
N GLU A 322 -17.88 -7.74 9.82
CA GLU A 322 -19.17 -7.07 9.56
C GLU A 322 -19.24 -5.67 10.19
N SER A 323 -18.10 -5.00 10.30
CA SER A 323 -17.96 -3.70 10.97
C SER A 323 -17.50 -2.61 10.03
N LYS A 324 -18.06 -1.41 10.21
CA LYS A 324 -17.50 -0.17 9.70
C LYS A 324 -16.42 0.30 10.68
N VAL A 325 -15.18 0.33 10.25
CA VAL A 325 -14.09 0.87 11.05
C VAL A 325 -13.98 2.37 10.82
N GLU A 326 -14.06 3.14 11.90
CA GLU A 326 -13.80 4.57 11.92
C GLU A 326 -12.40 4.82 12.50
N ILE A 327 -11.55 5.50 11.74
CA ILE A 327 -10.16 5.76 12.15
C ILE A 327 -10.10 7.16 12.76
N LYS A 328 -9.77 7.21 14.05
CA LYS A 328 -9.43 8.44 14.76
C LYS A 328 -7.93 8.69 14.62
N TRP A 329 -7.57 9.72 13.87
CA TRP A 329 -6.19 10.10 13.63
C TRP A 329 -5.66 10.93 14.79
N VAL A 330 -4.68 10.42 15.52
CA VAL A 330 -4.10 11.05 16.71
C VAL A 330 -2.63 11.36 16.48
N ASP A 331 -2.28 12.66 16.53
CA ASP A 331 -0.87 13.07 16.48
C ASP A 331 -0.21 12.76 17.82
N SER A 332 0.78 11.87 17.81
CA SER A 332 1.46 11.45 19.03
C SER A 332 2.13 12.58 19.82
N GLU A 333 2.45 13.70 19.16
CA GLU A 333 3.03 14.88 19.85
C GLU A 333 2.03 15.57 20.80
N HIS A 334 0.74 15.31 20.67
CA HIS A 334 -0.29 15.86 21.55
C HIS A 334 -0.46 15.04 22.86
N LEU A 335 0.04 13.81 22.92
CA LEU A 335 -0.09 12.91 24.07
C LEU A 335 1.05 13.12 25.06
N VAL A 336 1.01 14.21 25.80
CA VAL A 336 2.10 14.62 26.71
C VAL A 336 2.05 13.93 28.07
N ASP A 337 0.87 13.44 28.49
CA ASP A 337 0.65 12.71 29.74
C ASP A 337 -0.61 11.82 29.66
N GLN A 338 -0.89 11.07 30.75
CA GLN A 338 -2.04 10.15 30.80
C GLN A 338 -3.41 10.86 30.80
N SER A 339 -3.48 12.13 31.23
CA SER A 339 -4.72 12.92 31.14
C SER A 339 -5.04 13.24 29.68
N CYS A 340 -4.05 13.68 28.92
CA CYS A 340 -4.18 13.89 27.47
C CYS A 340 -4.55 12.58 26.75
N CYS A 341 -3.97 11.45 27.16
CA CYS A 341 -4.35 10.14 26.61
C CYS A 341 -5.81 9.80 26.91
N ALA A 342 -6.29 10.05 28.13
CA ALA A 342 -7.70 9.78 28.47
C ALA A 342 -8.66 10.64 27.65
N ASP A 343 -8.33 11.92 27.41
CA ASP A 343 -9.15 12.82 26.62
C ASP A 343 -9.14 12.45 25.12
N GLU A 344 -7.99 12.06 24.59
CA GLU A 344 -7.82 11.78 23.17
C GLU A 344 -8.14 10.33 22.78
N LEU A 345 -7.99 9.36 23.69
CA LEU A 345 -8.11 7.93 23.39
C LEU A 345 -9.31 7.25 24.08
N GLY A 346 -9.97 7.96 25.00
CA GLY A 346 -11.00 7.37 25.86
C GLY A 346 -12.27 6.87 25.14
N ASP A 347 -12.51 7.33 23.93
CA ASP A 347 -13.62 6.91 23.07
C ASP A 347 -13.22 5.85 22.02
N ALA A 348 -11.96 5.41 22.03
CA ALA A 348 -11.46 4.42 21.08
C ALA A 348 -11.72 2.98 21.59
N ASP A 349 -12.16 2.12 20.69
CA ASP A 349 -12.37 0.70 20.96
C ASP A 349 -11.06 -0.12 20.81
N GLY A 350 -10.06 0.46 20.16
CA GLY A 350 -8.73 -0.10 20.00
C GLY A 350 -7.71 0.96 19.61
N ILE A 351 -6.45 0.71 19.95
CA ILE A 351 -5.33 1.62 19.67
C ILE A 351 -4.31 0.91 18.79
N ILE A 352 -3.94 1.52 17.66
CA ILE A 352 -2.90 1.04 16.77
C ILE A 352 -1.77 2.06 16.68
N ILE A 353 -0.52 1.58 16.87
CA ILE A 353 0.69 2.39 16.64
C ILE A 353 1.44 1.81 15.46
N PRO A 354 1.47 2.51 14.30
CA PRO A 354 2.10 2.02 13.09
C PRO A 354 3.62 2.22 13.10
N GLY A 355 4.27 1.76 12.03
CA GLY A 355 5.69 1.97 11.76
C GLY A 355 6.06 3.45 11.59
N GLY A 356 7.34 3.77 11.79
CA GLY A 356 7.89 5.11 11.62
C GLY A 356 9.38 5.15 11.93
N PHE A 357 10.04 6.27 11.59
CA PHE A 357 11.47 6.50 11.84
C PHE A 357 11.70 7.82 12.57
N GLY A 358 12.85 7.91 13.30
CA GLY A 358 13.26 9.10 14.04
C GLY A 358 12.52 9.28 15.36
N ASP A 359 12.98 10.26 16.13
CA ASP A 359 12.64 10.48 17.55
C ASP A 359 11.35 11.27 17.79
N ARG A 360 10.82 11.95 16.77
CA ARG A 360 9.63 12.79 16.89
C ARG A 360 8.41 11.97 17.35
N GLY A 361 7.71 12.45 18.40
CA GLY A 361 6.46 11.86 18.90
C GLY A 361 6.59 10.53 19.63
N ILE A 362 7.81 10.05 19.92
CA ILE A 362 8.06 8.76 20.59
C ILE A 362 7.46 8.74 22.00
N GLU A 363 7.66 9.79 22.80
CA GLU A 363 7.15 9.84 24.17
C GLU A 363 5.62 9.77 24.21
N GLY A 364 4.94 10.47 23.32
CA GLY A 364 3.47 10.37 23.20
C GLY A 364 2.98 8.98 22.78
N MET A 365 3.73 8.28 21.91
CA MET A 365 3.41 6.89 21.57
C MET A 365 3.59 5.97 22.80
N ILE A 366 4.62 6.20 23.62
CA ILE A 366 4.83 5.45 24.88
C ILE A 366 3.67 5.72 25.85
N GLN A 367 3.22 6.98 25.98
CA GLN A 367 2.04 7.31 26.78
C GLN A 367 0.77 6.60 26.28
N ALA A 368 0.56 6.53 24.97
CA ALA A 368 -0.58 5.80 24.38
C ALA A 368 -0.50 4.28 24.64
N ALA A 369 0.68 3.68 24.55
CA ALA A 369 0.88 2.27 24.85
C ALA A 369 0.64 1.98 26.34
N GLN A 370 1.10 2.86 27.25
CA GLN A 370 0.80 2.78 28.69
C GLN A 370 -0.70 2.87 28.94
N TYR A 371 -1.38 3.84 28.33
CA TYR A 371 -2.82 4.00 28.45
C TYR A 371 -3.56 2.72 28.02
N ALA A 372 -3.20 2.16 26.86
CA ALA A 372 -3.79 0.92 26.37
C ALA A 372 -3.60 -0.25 27.34
N ARG A 373 -2.37 -0.42 27.89
CA ARG A 373 -2.04 -1.49 28.84
C ARG A 373 -2.80 -1.33 30.15
N GLU A 374 -2.84 -0.14 30.73
CA GLU A 374 -3.47 0.10 32.05
C GLU A 374 -4.99 0.07 32.00
N ASN A 375 -5.60 0.54 30.91
CA ASN A 375 -7.03 0.58 30.71
C ASN A 375 -7.60 -0.63 29.94
N HIS A 376 -6.80 -1.66 29.65
CA HIS A 376 -7.16 -2.89 28.94
C HIS A 376 -7.71 -2.66 27.53
N VAL A 377 -7.42 -1.52 26.91
CA VAL A 377 -7.82 -1.25 25.52
C VAL A 377 -7.01 -2.16 24.58
N PRO A 378 -7.63 -2.84 23.62
CA PRO A 378 -6.92 -3.61 22.59
C PRO A 378 -5.84 -2.77 21.92
N TYR A 379 -4.61 -3.32 21.87
CA TYR A 379 -3.43 -2.63 21.34
C TYR A 379 -2.78 -3.43 20.23
N PHE A 380 -2.44 -2.77 19.13
CA PHE A 380 -1.66 -3.36 18.06
C PHE A 380 -0.47 -2.45 17.69
N GLY A 381 0.75 -2.92 17.95
CA GLY A 381 1.99 -2.23 17.59
C GLY A 381 2.64 -2.84 16.34
N ILE A 382 2.88 -2.03 15.31
CA ILE A 382 3.53 -2.48 14.08
C ILE A 382 4.92 -1.85 13.97
N CYS A 383 5.95 -2.66 13.79
CA CYS A 383 7.35 -2.25 13.64
C CYS A 383 7.77 -1.30 14.77
N LEU A 384 7.83 0.02 14.56
CA LEU A 384 8.04 1.00 15.65
C LEU A 384 7.02 0.82 16.79
N GLY A 385 5.75 0.52 16.49
CA GLY A 385 4.73 0.31 17.50
C GLY A 385 5.01 -0.88 18.42
N MET A 386 5.61 -1.95 17.94
CA MET A 386 6.15 -3.03 18.78
C MET A 386 7.29 -2.53 19.66
N GLN A 387 8.23 -1.77 19.09
CA GLN A 387 9.37 -1.20 19.84
C GLN A 387 8.90 -0.25 20.95
N ILE A 388 7.87 0.56 20.67
CA ILE A 388 7.19 1.41 21.67
C ILE A 388 6.61 0.58 22.80
N MET A 389 5.91 -0.51 22.51
CA MET A 389 5.37 -1.42 23.52
C MET A 389 6.47 -2.01 24.42
N VAL A 390 7.60 -2.39 23.84
CA VAL A 390 8.77 -2.91 24.57
C VAL A 390 9.37 -1.83 25.47
N MET A 391 9.58 -0.61 24.96
CA MET A 391 10.10 0.52 25.74
C MET A 391 9.15 0.90 26.90
N GLU A 392 7.85 0.95 26.63
CA GLU A 392 6.82 1.21 27.65
C GLU A 392 6.89 0.17 28.75
N TYR A 393 6.90 -1.12 28.38
CA TYR A 393 6.96 -2.22 29.35
C TYR A 393 8.24 -2.19 30.18
N ALA A 394 9.37 -1.87 29.57
CA ALA A 394 10.63 -1.71 30.29
C ALA A 394 10.57 -0.57 31.30
N ARG A 395 9.99 0.57 30.94
CA ARG A 395 9.90 1.73 31.88
C ARG A 395 8.95 1.48 33.03
N ASN A 396 7.75 0.96 32.74
CA ASN A 396 6.68 0.94 33.73
C ASN A 396 6.49 -0.42 34.42
N VAL A 397 7.03 -1.52 33.88
CA VAL A 397 6.91 -2.85 34.48
C VAL A 397 8.26 -3.39 34.98
N LEU A 398 9.35 -3.22 34.20
CA LEU A 398 10.69 -3.60 34.67
C LEU A 398 11.32 -2.54 35.58
N GLY A 399 10.91 -1.26 35.46
CA GLY A 399 11.39 -0.16 36.27
C GLY A 399 12.63 0.56 35.69
N TYR A 400 12.96 0.35 34.42
CA TYR A 400 14.05 1.05 33.74
C TYR A 400 13.55 2.39 33.17
N ALA A 401 13.50 3.42 34.01
CA ALA A 401 12.92 4.73 33.62
C ALA A 401 13.59 5.38 32.40
N ASP A 402 14.83 5.02 32.09
CA ASP A 402 15.61 5.49 30.94
C ASP A 402 15.56 4.53 29.73
N ALA A 403 14.76 3.46 29.81
CA ALA A 403 14.67 2.49 28.73
C ALA A 403 14.30 3.16 27.38
N ASN A 404 15.08 2.86 26.34
CA ASN A 404 14.98 3.51 25.04
C ASN A 404 15.44 2.60 23.90
N SER A 405 15.46 3.15 22.69
CA SER A 405 16.11 2.60 21.52
C SER A 405 17.46 3.27 21.29
N SER A 406 18.47 2.52 20.86
CA SER A 406 19.76 3.08 20.44
C SER A 406 19.63 3.97 19.20
N GLU A 407 18.48 3.95 18.49
CA GLU A 407 18.16 4.91 17.44
C GLU A 407 18.03 6.34 17.98
N PHE A 408 17.44 6.49 19.18
CA PHE A 408 17.11 7.79 19.78
C PHE A 408 18.08 8.17 20.91
N ALA A 409 18.63 7.19 21.61
CA ALA A 409 19.56 7.35 22.73
C ALA A 409 20.77 6.42 22.58
N PRO A 410 21.71 6.67 21.65
CA PRO A 410 22.83 5.74 21.36
C PRO A 410 23.68 5.40 22.59
N GLU A 411 23.83 6.34 23.53
CA GLU A 411 24.61 6.20 24.77
C GLU A 411 23.74 5.77 25.98
N GLY A 412 22.48 5.36 25.74
CA GLY A 412 21.56 4.93 26.80
C GLY A 412 22.02 3.64 27.48
N GLN A 413 21.80 3.53 28.80
CA GLN A 413 22.19 2.33 29.56
C GLN A 413 21.22 1.16 29.33
N HIS A 414 19.91 1.46 29.16
CA HIS A 414 18.87 0.46 28.96
C HIS A 414 18.26 0.59 27.56
N ASN A 415 19.09 0.37 26.52
CA ASN A 415 18.61 0.30 25.16
C ASN A 415 17.97 -1.08 24.90
N VAL A 416 16.69 -1.19 25.25
CA VAL A 416 15.90 -2.43 25.07
C VAL A 416 15.54 -2.70 23.60
N ILE A 417 15.73 -1.70 22.75
CA ILE A 417 15.72 -1.79 21.29
C ILE A 417 17.10 -1.36 20.80
N ASP A 418 17.73 -2.17 19.97
CA ASP A 418 19.12 -1.94 19.53
C ASP A 418 19.31 -2.23 18.04
N LEU A 419 20.42 -1.74 17.51
CA LEU A 419 20.81 -1.96 16.12
C LEU A 419 21.05 -3.45 15.87
N MET A 420 20.49 -3.97 14.79
CA MET A 420 20.77 -5.34 14.36
C MET A 420 22.27 -5.55 14.12
N PRO A 421 22.85 -6.69 14.55
CA PRO A 421 24.28 -6.96 14.37
C PRO A 421 24.75 -6.81 12.92
N ASP A 422 23.91 -7.21 11.95
CA ASP A 422 24.19 -7.14 10.52
C ASP A 422 24.07 -5.71 9.95
N GLN A 423 23.61 -4.74 10.75
CA GLN A 423 23.49 -3.32 10.40
C GLN A 423 24.62 -2.45 10.92
N GLN A 424 25.56 -3.02 11.69
CA GLN A 424 26.70 -2.29 12.21
C GLN A 424 27.65 -1.89 11.08
N GLY A 425 28.07 -0.61 11.04
CA GLY A 425 29.01 -0.09 10.04
C GLY A 425 28.42 0.20 8.67
N VAL A 426 27.09 0.17 8.51
CA VAL A 426 26.40 0.51 7.26
C VAL A 426 26.27 2.03 7.13
N GLU A 427 27.07 2.64 6.23
CA GLU A 427 27.06 4.09 5.96
C GLU A 427 25.90 4.54 5.07
N THR A 428 25.51 3.70 4.10
CA THR A 428 24.43 4.00 3.15
C THR A 428 23.07 3.65 3.77
N LYS A 429 22.15 4.62 3.86
CA LYS A 429 20.85 4.42 4.50
C LYS A 429 19.79 3.78 3.60
N GLY A 430 19.78 4.07 2.31
CA GLY A 430 18.78 3.52 1.36
C GLY A 430 19.05 2.06 1.00
N GLY A 431 18.02 1.22 0.99
CA GLY A 431 18.08 -0.18 0.55
C GLY A 431 18.93 -1.12 1.40
N THR A 432 19.28 -0.75 2.65
CA THR A 432 20.21 -1.50 3.50
C THR A 432 19.59 -2.03 4.78
N MET A 433 18.30 -1.76 5.03
CA MET A 433 17.55 -2.32 6.15
C MET A 433 17.25 -3.81 5.93
N ARG A 434 16.72 -4.48 6.94
CA ARG A 434 16.08 -5.79 6.76
C ARG A 434 14.77 -5.57 5.99
N LEU A 435 14.78 -5.93 4.71
CA LEU A 435 13.74 -5.62 3.73
C LEU A 435 13.18 -6.90 3.10
N GLY A 436 11.85 -6.94 2.97
CA GLY A 436 11.16 -8.02 2.28
C GLY A 436 10.71 -9.15 3.17
N LYS A 437 10.44 -10.29 2.57
CA LYS A 437 9.83 -11.44 3.22
C LYS A 437 10.84 -12.28 3.98
N TYR A 438 10.55 -12.53 5.28
CA TYR A 438 11.33 -13.41 6.13
C TYR A 438 10.41 -14.37 6.90
N PRO A 439 10.90 -15.62 7.18
CA PRO A 439 10.15 -16.59 7.95
C PRO A 439 10.14 -16.21 9.44
N CYS A 440 9.02 -16.54 10.10
CA CYS A 440 8.83 -16.37 11.52
C CYS A 440 8.17 -17.64 12.11
N THR A 441 8.73 -18.15 13.21
CA THR A 441 8.18 -19.23 14.00
C THR A 441 7.38 -18.66 15.16
N ILE A 442 6.09 -19.00 15.23
CA ILE A 442 5.14 -18.50 16.24
C ILE A 442 5.14 -19.42 17.45
N THR A 443 5.17 -18.85 18.65
CA THR A 443 5.07 -19.55 19.91
C THR A 443 3.64 -20.10 20.09
N PRO A 444 3.45 -21.43 20.28
CA PRO A 444 2.13 -22.01 20.50
C PRO A 444 1.44 -21.48 21.75
N GLY A 445 0.11 -21.34 21.69
CA GLY A 445 -0.71 -20.86 22.81
C GLY A 445 -0.75 -19.35 22.98
N THR A 446 -0.14 -18.60 22.07
CA THR A 446 -0.18 -17.14 22.02
C THR A 446 -1.41 -16.64 21.23
N LYS A 447 -1.80 -15.38 21.44
CA LYS A 447 -2.84 -14.72 20.64
C LYS A 447 -2.46 -14.67 19.17
N MET A 448 -1.18 -14.46 18.89
CA MET A 448 -0.64 -14.53 17.55
C MET A 448 -0.91 -15.90 16.89
N ALA A 449 -0.63 -17.00 17.61
CA ALA A 449 -0.90 -18.37 17.12
C ALA A 449 -2.39 -18.61 16.88
N GLU A 450 -3.27 -18.08 17.74
CA GLU A 450 -4.73 -18.14 17.55
C GLU A 450 -5.15 -17.43 16.26
N CYS A 451 -4.62 -16.23 16.01
CA CYS A 451 -4.95 -15.45 14.82
C CYS A 451 -4.52 -16.12 13.52
N TYR A 452 -3.31 -16.64 13.44
CA TYR A 452 -2.79 -17.29 12.22
C TYR A 452 -3.25 -18.73 12.01
N GLY A 453 -3.53 -19.46 13.09
CA GLY A 453 -3.88 -20.89 13.01
C GLY A 453 -2.74 -21.79 12.55
N THR A 454 -1.50 -21.30 12.56
CA THR A 454 -0.26 -22.00 12.20
C THR A 454 0.91 -21.47 13.01
N THR A 455 1.99 -22.25 13.10
CA THR A 455 3.22 -21.85 13.81
C THR A 455 4.34 -21.37 12.88
N GLU A 456 4.20 -21.53 11.58
CA GLU A 456 5.18 -21.09 10.59
C GLU A 456 4.54 -20.11 9.63
N ILE A 457 5.11 -18.92 9.52
CA ILE A 457 4.64 -17.84 8.64
C ILE A 457 5.82 -17.17 7.95
N ASP A 458 5.51 -16.44 6.90
CA ASP A 458 6.42 -15.51 6.25
C ASP A 458 5.81 -14.10 6.29
N GLU A 459 6.57 -13.10 6.75
CA GLU A 459 6.09 -11.70 6.80
C GLU A 459 7.11 -10.72 6.22
N ARG A 460 6.64 -9.53 5.79
CA ARG A 460 7.50 -8.49 5.20
C ARG A 460 8.05 -7.56 6.27
N HIS A 461 9.33 -7.26 6.18
CA HIS A 461 10.07 -6.40 7.10
C HIS A 461 10.54 -5.12 6.42
N ARG A 462 10.68 -4.07 7.24
CA ARG A 462 11.29 -2.80 6.87
C ARG A 462 11.82 -2.11 8.13
N HIS A 463 12.92 -2.62 8.69
CA HIS A 463 13.51 -2.08 9.91
C HIS A 463 15.02 -2.30 9.99
N ARG A 464 15.68 -1.53 10.86
CA ARG A 464 17.11 -1.59 11.17
C ARG A 464 17.37 -1.96 12.63
N TYR A 465 16.46 -1.53 13.51
CA TYR A 465 16.51 -1.75 14.95
C TYR A 465 15.54 -2.86 15.33
N GLU A 466 15.85 -3.58 16.40
CA GLU A 466 15.09 -4.72 16.88
C GLU A 466 15.16 -4.89 18.40
N PHE A 467 14.38 -5.81 18.94
CA PHE A 467 14.41 -6.18 20.36
C PHE A 467 15.81 -6.61 20.79
N ASN A 468 16.34 -6.01 21.87
CA ASN A 468 17.64 -6.36 22.41
C ASN A 468 17.56 -7.59 23.30
N ASN A 469 18.10 -8.71 22.83
CA ASN A 469 18.07 -9.99 23.52
C ASN A 469 18.81 -10.01 24.87
N ALA A 470 19.67 -9.00 25.18
CA ALA A 470 20.30 -8.89 26.46
C ALA A 470 19.28 -8.75 27.63
N PHE A 471 18.11 -8.17 27.32
CA PHE A 471 17.04 -7.98 28.31
C PHE A 471 15.94 -9.06 28.24
N ARG A 472 15.99 -9.98 27.26
CA ARG A 472 14.91 -10.94 26.99
C ARG A 472 14.45 -11.72 28.21
N ALA A 473 15.39 -12.27 29.00
CA ALA A 473 15.06 -13.07 30.17
C ALA A 473 14.27 -12.27 31.22
N GLU A 474 14.59 -11.00 31.39
CA GLU A 474 13.92 -10.12 32.37
C GLU A 474 12.50 -9.78 31.93
N PHE A 475 12.29 -9.56 30.63
CA PHE A 475 10.94 -9.36 30.05
C PHE A 475 10.07 -10.61 30.24
N GLU A 476 10.61 -11.79 29.94
CA GLU A 476 9.89 -13.07 30.09
C GLU A 476 9.57 -13.36 31.58
N GLU A 477 10.50 -13.09 32.50
CA GLU A 477 10.28 -13.22 33.97
C GLU A 477 9.14 -12.32 34.46
N LYS A 478 9.00 -11.13 33.87
CA LYS A 478 7.93 -10.16 34.21
C LYS A 478 6.64 -10.41 33.48
N GLY A 479 6.59 -11.41 32.61
CA GLY A 479 5.35 -11.87 31.98
C GLY A 479 5.11 -11.36 30.54
N LEU A 480 6.07 -10.67 29.93
CA LEU A 480 5.99 -10.42 28.48
C LEU A 480 6.26 -11.74 27.74
N VAL A 481 5.44 -12.08 26.78
CA VAL A 481 5.58 -13.30 25.99
C VAL A 481 6.23 -12.98 24.65
N ILE A 482 7.29 -13.71 24.30
CA ILE A 482 7.85 -13.70 22.96
C ILE A 482 6.93 -14.57 22.07
N ALA A 483 6.06 -13.89 21.31
CA ALA A 483 5.03 -14.53 20.50
C ALA A 483 5.54 -15.06 19.16
N GLY A 484 6.66 -14.51 18.66
CA GLY A 484 7.28 -14.97 17.42
C GLY A 484 8.78 -14.69 17.40
N THR A 485 9.52 -15.57 16.72
CA THR A 485 10.98 -15.44 16.53
C THR A 485 11.37 -15.82 15.11
N SER A 486 12.58 -15.38 14.68
CA SER A 486 13.22 -16.00 13.52
C SER A 486 13.40 -17.52 13.75
N PRO A 487 13.49 -18.36 12.70
CA PRO A 487 13.58 -19.81 12.85
C PRO A 487 14.78 -20.30 13.68
N ASP A 488 15.86 -19.51 13.73
CA ASP A 488 17.03 -19.75 14.58
C ASP A 488 16.84 -19.26 16.03
N GLY A 489 15.70 -18.66 16.35
CA GLY A 489 15.37 -18.09 17.67
C GLY A 489 16.13 -16.83 18.04
N ARG A 490 16.96 -16.28 17.15
CA ARG A 490 17.86 -15.16 17.40
C ARG A 490 17.14 -13.81 17.43
N LEU A 491 16.18 -13.59 16.52
CA LEU A 491 15.45 -12.33 16.40
C LEU A 491 14.06 -12.48 17.00
N VAL A 492 13.64 -11.48 17.77
CA VAL A 492 12.27 -11.39 18.29
C VAL A 492 11.40 -10.67 17.25
N GLU A 493 10.45 -11.39 16.70
CA GLU A 493 9.57 -10.92 15.61
C GLU A 493 8.21 -10.42 16.12
N ALA A 494 7.78 -10.91 17.29
CA ALA A 494 6.54 -10.46 17.90
C ALA A 494 6.56 -10.66 19.41
N VAL A 495 5.87 -9.77 20.13
CA VAL A 495 5.68 -9.82 21.58
C VAL A 495 4.20 -9.64 21.92
N GLU A 496 3.75 -10.24 23.06
CA GLU A 496 2.39 -10.01 23.54
C GLU A 496 2.33 -9.97 25.08
N ILE A 497 1.33 -9.26 25.61
CA ILE A 497 1.00 -9.28 27.05
C ILE A 497 -0.19 -10.23 27.22
N PRO A 498 0.01 -11.38 27.89
CA PRO A 498 -1.03 -12.38 28.07
C PRO A 498 -2.14 -11.89 29.00
N GLY A 499 -3.32 -12.53 28.92
CA GLY A 499 -4.48 -12.17 29.75
C GLY A 499 -5.19 -10.89 29.31
N ARG A 500 -4.88 -10.39 28.12
CA ARG A 500 -5.58 -9.30 27.42
C ARG A 500 -6.28 -9.85 26.19
N ASP A 501 -7.38 -9.23 25.76
CA ASP A 501 -8.11 -9.67 24.57
C ASP A 501 -7.23 -9.57 23.32
N PHE A 502 -6.47 -8.48 23.18
CA PHE A 502 -5.46 -8.29 22.15
C PHE A 502 -4.46 -7.20 22.59
N HIS A 503 -3.24 -7.59 22.94
CA HIS A 503 -2.15 -6.65 23.25
C HIS A 503 -0.87 -7.20 22.67
N LEU A 504 -0.63 -6.90 21.40
CA LEU A 504 0.36 -7.54 20.55
C LEU A 504 1.18 -6.51 19.76
N GLY A 505 2.49 -6.74 19.70
CA GLY A 505 3.42 -6.02 18.83
C GLY A 505 4.08 -6.96 17.85
N ALA A 506 4.16 -6.56 16.57
CA ALA A 506 4.87 -7.27 15.50
C ALA A 506 5.96 -6.38 14.90
N GLN A 507 7.19 -6.93 14.76
CA GLN A 507 8.33 -6.20 14.16
C GLN A 507 8.20 -6.07 12.65
N PHE A 508 7.51 -7.01 12.02
CA PHE A 508 7.19 -7.01 10.60
C PHE A 508 5.97 -6.10 10.29
N HIS A 509 5.67 -5.96 9.00
CA HIS A 509 4.61 -5.12 8.45
C HIS A 509 3.46 -5.96 7.88
N PRO A 510 2.50 -6.42 8.71
CA PRO A 510 1.39 -7.27 8.27
C PRO A 510 0.45 -6.55 7.29
N GLU A 511 0.42 -5.22 7.32
CA GLU A 511 -0.40 -4.40 6.44
C GLU A 511 -0.09 -4.60 4.96
N PHE A 512 1.14 -4.93 4.60
CA PHE A 512 1.52 -5.13 3.20
C PHE A 512 0.92 -6.40 2.58
N LYS A 513 0.47 -7.35 3.40
CA LYS A 513 -0.09 -8.62 2.94
C LYS A 513 -1.61 -8.71 3.03
N SER A 514 -2.28 -7.71 3.59
CA SER A 514 -3.73 -7.68 3.69
C SER A 514 -4.40 -7.48 2.32
N ARG A 515 -5.51 -8.17 2.09
CA ARG A 515 -6.30 -8.11 0.85
C ARG A 515 -7.77 -7.86 1.18
N PRO A 516 -8.56 -7.21 0.33
CA PRO A 516 -9.97 -6.93 0.62
C PRO A 516 -10.83 -8.19 0.74
N ASN A 517 -10.48 -9.25 0.05
CA ASN A 517 -11.15 -10.56 0.11
C ASN A 517 -10.54 -11.51 1.14
N ARG A 518 -9.41 -11.16 1.74
CA ARG A 518 -8.67 -11.95 2.73
C ARG A 518 -7.88 -11.02 3.65
N ALA A 519 -8.54 -10.51 4.69
CA ALA A 519 -7.92 -9.65 5.67
C ALA A 519 -6.74 -10.36 6.36
N HIS A 520 -5.68 -9.61 6.66
CA HIS A 520 -4.56 -10.18 7.40
C HIS A 520 -4.99 -10.65 8.79
N PRO A 521 -4.57 -11.86 9.25
CA PRO A 521 -5.05 -12.47 10.49
C PRO A 521 -4.92 -11.59 11.74
N LEU A 522 -3.82 -10.86 11.89
CA LEU A 522 -3.61 -9.98 13.04
C LEU A 522 -4.58 -8.79 13.04
N PHE A 523 -4.83 -8.17 11.89
CA PHE A 523 -5.82 -7.10 11.78
C PHE A 523 -7.24 -7.60 12.04
N LYS A 524 -7.57 -8.79 11.53
CA LYS A 524 -8.86 -9.43 11.79
C LYS A 524 -9.07 -9.70 13.28
N GLY A 525 -8.06 -10.25 13.96
CA GLY A 525 -8.09 -10.49 15.41
C GLY A 525 -8.18 -9.20 16.22
N PHE A 526 -7.45 -8.17 15.81
CA PHE A 526 -7.47 -6.86 16.46
C PHE A 526 -8.86 -6.20 16.39
N ILE A 527 -9.50 -6.17 15.21
CA ILE A 527 -10.86 -5.62 15.07
C ILE A 527 -11.89 -6.46 15.83
N ALA A 528 -11.75 -7.79 15.86
CA ALA A 528 -12.61 -8.65 16.67
C ALA A 528 -12.51 -8.31 18.17
N ALA A 529 -11.30 -8.10 18.69
CA ALA A 529 -11.05 -7.70 20.07
C ALA A 529 -11.60 -6.28 20.36
N ALA A 530 -11.44 -5.33 19.44
CA ALA A 530 -11.99 -3.98 19.57
C ALA A 530 -13.53 -4.00 19.69
N LEU A 531 -14.22 -4.81 18.90
CA LEU A 531 -15.67 -5.00 18.99
C LEU A 531 -16.11 -5.66 20.31
N GLN A 532 -15.33 -6.60 20.84
CA GLN A 532 -15.57 -7.20 22.14
C GLN A 532 -15.40 -6.17 23.27
N TYR A 533 -14.33 -5.39 23.23
CA TYR A 533 -14.06 -4.30 24.16
C TYR A 533 -15.21 -3.28 24.16
N GLN A 534 -15.65 -2.83 22.98
CA GLN A 534 -16.78 -1.91 22.82
C GLN A 534 -18.04 -2.48 23.49
N SER A 535 -18.38 -3.75 23.21
CA SER A 535 -19.58 -4.40 23.75
C SER A 535 -19.57 -4.50 25.27
N ALA A 536 -18.38 -4.65 25.87
CA ALA A 536 -18.21 -4.73 27.34
C ALA A 536 -18.31 -3.35 28.03
N HIS A 537 -18.02 -2.26 27.30
CA HIS A 537 -17.95 -0.90 27.86
C HIS A 537 -19.13 -0.01 27.41
N THR A 538 -19.96 -0.45 26.47
CA THR A 538 -21.21 0.25 26.12
C THR A 538 -22.23 0.03 27.23
N PRO A 539 -22.80 1.09 27.86
CA PRO A 539 -23.85 0.92 28.85
C PRO A 539 -25.02 0.16 28.23
N THR A 540 -25.39 -0.96 28.79
CA THR A 540 -26.69 -1.62 28.44
C THR A 540 -27.80 -0.70 28.89
N ASP A 541 -28.51 -0.08 27.95
CA ASP A 541 -29.80 0.56 28.24
C ASP A 541 -30.71 -0.50 28.85
N HIS A 542 -30.78 -0.51 30.16
CA HIS A 542 -31.86 -1.21 30.83
C HIS A 542 -33.18 -0.55 30.38
N PRO A 543 -34.13 -1.28 29.78
CA PRO A 543 -35.45 -0.72 29.54
C PRO A 543 -36.00 -0.27 30.88
N ALA A 544 -36.28 1.03 30.98
CA ALA A 544 -36.95 1.58 32.13
C ALA A 544 -38.17 0.69 32.46
N SER A 545 -38.12 0.03 33.61
CA SER A 545 -39.29 -0.65 34.17
C SER A 545 -40.43 0.33 34.18
N LEU A 546 -41.41 0.12 33.31
CA LEU A 546 -42.73 0.71 33.46
C LEU A 546 -43.26 0.21 34.81
N GLY A 547 -43.00 0.99 35.85
CA GLY A 547 -43.67 0.90 37.14
C GLY A 547 -45.05 1.47 37.01
N GLU A 548 -46.00 0.73 37.49
CA GLU A 548 -47.43 0.87 37.61
C GLU A 548 -47.99 2.28 37.85
#